data_74b453e053850086dfe225905d24bec8
#
_entry.id   74b453e053850086dfe225905d24bec8
#
_cell.length_a   1.000
_cell.length_b   1.000
_cell.length_c   1.000
_cell.angle_alpha   90.00
_cell.angle_beta   90.00
_cell.angle_gamma   90.00
#
_symmetry.space_group_name_H-M   'P 1'
#
loop_
_entity.id
_entity.type
_entity.pdbx_description
1 polymer ?
#
loop_
_entity_poly.entity_id
_entity_poly.type
_entity_poly.pdbx_seq_one_letter_code
_entity_poly.pdbx_strand_id
1 'polypeptide(L)'
;RDVAPSRGLGDVYKRQVMLTGPSASGKTTSAHCLAKALVQQGTPAQVVSLDNFFKGAAYYPKMPDGTLDYENLETLDLPLIKQCLHQLSETGKTELPIYDFATEQRAAAVEPIDLQGGVCIVEGIHALNPELTGLVPDDQIYRIYAGLREEYCIDGRRVINTQDIRLCRRTLRDAAARGRSPAKTLSMWDRVLDGETRYIKGFKTTADFLLDTSFTYAVSYTHLRAHETELH
;
A
#
# COMPACT_ATOMS: atom_id res chain seq x y z
N ARG A 1 14.26 -32.25 11.17
CA ARG A 1 14.39 -31.01 10.37
C ARG A 1 13.93 -29.91 11.29
N ASP A 2 14.88 -29.19 11.85
CA ASP A 2 14.67 -28.12 12.79
C ASP A 2 13.97 -26.96 12.05
N VAL A 3 12.71 -26.73 12.39
CA VAL A 3 12.01 -25.50 12.05
C VAL A 3 12.62 -24.42 12.92
N ALA A 4 13.36 -23.51 12.31
CA ALA A 4 13.82 -22.32 13.00
C ALA A 4 12.61 -21.65 13.68
N PRO A 5 12.70 -21.26 14.96
CA PRO A 5 11.60 -20.58 15.62
C PRO A 5 11.29 -19.33 14.84
N SER A 6 10.03 -19.20 14.39
CA SER A 6 9.51 -17.95 13.85
C SER A 6 9.80 -16.87 14.89
N ARG A 7 10.65 -15.91 14.57
CA ARG A 7 10.79 -14.69 15.36
C ARG A 7 9.42 -14.03 15.33
N GLY A 8 8.64 -14.29 16.37
CA GLY A 8 7.32 -13.71 16.52
C GLY A 8 7.43 -12.19 16.63
N LEU A 9 6.36 -11.49 16.32
CA LEU A 9 6.10 -10.07 16.62
C LEU A 9 6.27 -9.71 18.13
N GLY A 10 6.83 -10.62 18.93
CA GLY A 10 7.01 -10.52 20.37
C GLY A 10 8.19 -9.67 20.86
N ASP A 11 9.04 -9.16 19.98
CA ASP A 11 10.05 -8.19 20.38
C ASP A 11 9.42 -6.80 20.45
N VAL A 12 9.33 -6.30 21.65
CA VAL A 12 8.64 -5.10 22.18
C VAL A 12 9.04 -3.77 21.49
N TYR A 13 9.83 -3.78 20.43
CA TYR A 13 10.44 -2.57 19.84
C TYR A 13 10.02 -2.25 18.41
N LYS A 14 9.40 -3.17 17.64
CA LYS A 14 8.97 -2.86 16.27
C LYS A 14 7.64 -2.14 16.27
N ARG A 15 7.68 -0.81 16.24
CA ARG A 15 6.49 0.05 16.26
C ARG A 15 5.98 0.45 14.89
N GLN A 16 6.74 0.15 13.84
CA GLN A 16 6.35 0.48 12.47
C GLN A 16 6.39 -0.74 11.56
N VAL A 17 5.32 -0.92 10.81
CA VAL A 17 5.23 -1.90 9.73
C VAL A 17 5.19 -1.13 8.41
N MET A 18 6.14 -1.41 7.52
CA MET A 18 6.17 -0.86 6.17
C MET A 18 5.70 -1.91 5.17
N LEU A 19 4.55 -1.68 4.54
CA LEU A 19 3.91 -2.64 3.66
C LEU A 19 3.87 -2.12 2.23
N THR A 20 4.68 -2.72 1.36
CA THR A 20 4.72 -2.42 -0.07
C THR A 20 4.19 -3.55 -0.93
N GLY A 21 4.15 -3.31 -2.22
CA GLY A 21 3.79 -4.28 -3.26
C GLY A 21 3.23 -3.56 -4.49
N PRO A 22 3.14 -4.24 -5.62
CA PRO A 22 2.69 -3.65 -6.87
C PRO A 22 1.22 -3.19 -6.80
N SER A 23 0.80 -2.39 -7.76
CA SER A 23 -0.58 -1.90 -7.83
C SER A 23 -1.58 -3.05 -7.88
N ALA A 24 -2.68 -2.92 -7.13
CA ALA A 24 -3.74 -3.94 -6.98
C ALA A 24 -3.25 -5.30 -6.43
N SER A 25 -2.13 -5.32 -5.71
CA SER A 25 -1.66 -6.51 -5.00
C SER A 25 -2.39 -6.79 -3.68
N GLY A 26 -3.31 -5.92 -3.25
CA GLY A 26 -4.05 -6.10 -1.99
C GLY A 26 -3.38 -5.47 -0.74
N LYS A 27 -2.40 -4.57 -0.91
CA LYS A 27 -1.71 -3.89 0.18
C LYS A 27 -2.65 -3.27 1.21
N THR A 28 -3.52 -2.37 0.77
CA THR A 28 -4.44 -1.63 1.64
C THR A 28 -5.35 -2.58 2.42
N THR A 29 -5.93 -3.58 1.75
CA THR A 29 -6.74 -4.62 2.42
C THR A 29 -5.92 -5.36 3.47
N SER A 30 -4.71 -5.77 3.13
CA SER A 30 -3.81 -6.50 4.06
C SER A 30 -3.40 -5.63 5.25
N ALA A 31 -3.13 -4.34 5.03
CA ALA A 31 -2.81 -3.38 6.10
C ALA A 31 -3.97 -3.27 7.11
N HIS A 32 -5.20 -3.10 6.62
CA HIS A 32 -6.38 -3.04 7.50
C HIS A 32 -6.68 -4.37 8.20
N CYS A 33 -6.49 -5.51 7.52
CA CYS A 33 -6.62 -6.83 8.16
C CYS A 33 -5.57 -7.01 9.28
N LEU A 34 -4.33 -6.59 9.04
CA LEU A 34 -3.27 -6.64 10.04
C LEU A 34 -3.58 -5.73 11.24
N ALA A 35 -3.99 -4.48 10.98
CA ALA A 35 -4.39 -3.55 12.04
C ALA A 35 -5.52 -4.13 12.90
N LYS A 36 -6.56 -4.67 12.26
CA LYS A 36 -7.68 -5.32 12.96
C LYS A 36 -7.22 -6.51 13.82
N ALA A 37 -6.34 -7.36 13.28
CA ALA A 37 -5.80 -8.50 14.02
C ALA A 37 -4.99 -8.07 15.25
N LEU A 38 -4.16 -7.03 15.12
CA LEU A 38 -3.39 -6.47 16.24
C LEU A 38 -4.30 -5.90 17.32
N VAL A 39 -5.33 -5.13 16.93
CA VAL A 39 -6.32 -4.58 17.87
C VAL A 39 -7.08 -5.70 18.60
N GLN A 40 -7.46 -6.77 17.91
CA GLN A 40 -8.10 -7.93 18.54
C GLN A 40 -7.18 -8.65 19.54
N GLN A 41 -5.87 -8.54 19.39
CA GLN A 41 -4.87 -9.05 20.32
C GLN A 41 -4.49 -8.04 21.42
N GLY A 42 -5.18 -6.91 21.51
CA GLY A 42 -4.96 -5.88 22.54
C GLY A 42 -3.85 -4.88 22.19
N THR A 43 -3.31 -4.89 20.97
CA THR A 43 -2.30 -3.95 20.52
C THR A 43 -2.97 -2.89 19.63
N PRO A 44 -3.03 -1.60 20.03
CA PRO A 44 -3.52 -0.54 19.17
C PRO A 44 -2.74 -0.50 17.86
N ALA A 45 -3.42 -0.31 16.74
CA ALA A 45 -2.77 -0.21 15.44
C ALA A 45 -3.56 0.71 14.51
N GLN A 46 -2.83 1.56 13.75
CA GLN A 46 -3.39 2.49 12.78
C GLN A 46 -2.70 2.33 11.43
N VAL A 47 -3.46 2.54 10.35
CA VAL A 47 -2.95 2.47 8.98
C VAL A 47 -2.70 3.88 8.45
N VAL A 48 -1.51 4.11 7.92
CA VAL A 48 -1.11 5.33 7.21
C VAL A 48 -0.94 4.98 5.74
N SER A 49 -1.84 5.45 4.88
CA SER A 49 -1.70 5.26 3.44
C SER A 49 -0.83 6.34 2.81
N LEU A 50 0.23 5.95 2.11
CA LEU A 50 1.07 6.87 1.35
C LEU A 50 0.32 7.52 0.17
N ASP A 51 -0.76 6.89 -0.31
CA ASP A 51 -1.60 7.45 -1.36
C ASP A 51 -2.25 8.80 -0.92
N ASN A 52 -2.39 9.06 0.37
CA ASN A 52 -2.88 10.34 0.89
C ASN A 52 -1.87 11.49 0.72
N PHE A 53 -0.60 11.19 0.47
CA PHE A 53 0.46 12.18 0.35
C PHE A 53 0.79 12.59 -1.09
N PHE A 54 -0.03 12.22 -2.07
CA PHE A 54 0.14 12.71 -3.43
C PHE A 54 0.06 14.24 -3.50
N LYS A 55 0.95 14.85 -4.29
CA LYS A 55 1.02 16.31 -4.50
C LYS A 55 -0.11 16.86 -5.36
N GLY A 56 -0.69 16.00 -6.21
CA GLY A 56 -1.61 16.37 -7.28
C GLY A 56 -0.94 16.34 -8.65
N ALA A 57 -1.73 16.03 -9.70
CA ALA A 57 -1.24 15.75 -11.04
C ALA A 57 -0.40 16.89 -11.67
N ALA A 58 -0.63 18.14 -11.28
CA ALA A 58 0.12 19.31 -11.77
C ALA A 58 1.62 19.27 -11.41
N TYR A 59 1.98 18.54 -10.35
CA TYR A 59 3.35 18.45 -9.81
C TYR A 59 4.06 17.14 -10.14
N TYR A 60 3.42 16.26 -10.91
CA TYR A 60 4.00 14.96 -11.22
C TYR A 60 5.11 15.09 -12.26
N PRO A 61 6.19 14.32 -12.12
CA PRO A 61 7.24 14.24 -13.13
C PRO A 61 6.67 13.72 -14.46
N LYS A 62 7.30 14.14 -15.55
CA LYS A 62 6.91 13.72 -16.90
C LYS A 62 7.88 12.69 -17.43
N MET A 63 7.36 11.71 -18.12
CA MET A 63 8.09 10.77 -18.92
C MET A 63 8.67 11.44 -20.19
N PRO A 64 9.64 10.82 -20.87
CA PRO A 64 10.21 11.38 -22.12
C PRO A 64 9.17 11.64 -23.22
N ASP A 65 8.05 10.91 -23.22
CA ASP A 65 6.92 11.09 -24.14
C ASP A 65 5.97 12.22 -23.72
N GLY A 66 6.29 12.96 -22.65
CA GLY A 66 5.50 14.06 -22.11
C GLY A 66 4.33 13.63 -21.22
N THR A 67 4.09 12.34 -21.05
CA THR A 67 3.03 11.82 -20.15
C THR A 67 3.47 11.86 -18.69
N LEU A 68 2.49 11.85 -17.76
CA LEU A 68 2.79 11.86 -16.31
C LEU A 68 3.29 10.49 -15.84
N ASP A 69 4.33 10.50 -15.00
CA ASP A 69 4.85 9.31 -14.32
C ASP A 69 4.20 9.17 -12.94
N TYR A 70 3.06 8.49 -12.89
CA TYR A 70 2.26 8.28 -11.66
C TYR A 70 2.92 7.34 -10.64
N GLU A 71 3.89 6.54 -11.06
CA GLU A 71 4.54 5.56 -10.18
C GLU A 71 5.87 6.10 -9.60
N ASN A 72 6.28 7.31 -9.96
CA ASN A 72 7.50 7.93 -9.46
C ASN A 72 7.36 8.38 -8.01
N LEU A 73 8.42 8.20 -7.21
CA LEU A 73 8.45 8.64 -5.81
C LEU A 73 8.20 10.15 -5.65
N GLU A 74 8.62 10.96 -6.61
CA GLU A 74 8.44 12.42 -6.59
C GLU A 74 6.98 12.87 -6.70
N THR A 75 6.04 11.96 -7.03
CA THR A 75 4.60 12.23 -6.96
C THR A 75 4.13 12.44 -5.52
N LEU A 76 4.86 11.92 -4.55
CA LEU A 76 4.59 12.03 -3.13
C LEU A 76 5.25 13.28 -2.52
N ASP A 77 4.61 13.85 -1.52
CA ASP A 77 5.14 14.93 -0.69
C ASP A 77 6.06 14.35 0.39
N LEU A 78 7.30 14.04 0.02
CA LEU A 78 8.28 13.44 0.93
C LEU A 78 8.54 14.29 2.18
N PRO A 79 8.68 15.63 2.11
CA PRO A 79 8.80 16.46 3.30
C PRO A 79 7.64 16.27 4.28
N LEU A 80 6.41 16.25 3.78
CA LEU A 80 5.23 16.04 4.63
C LEU A 80 5.17 14.62 5.22
N ILE A 81 5.52 13.58 4.43
CA ILE A 81 5.64 12.21 4.95
C ILE A 81 6.65 12.17 6.09
N LYS A 82 7.84 12.73 5.87
CA LYS A 82 8.91 12.80 6.89
C LYS A 82 8.43 13.48 8.16
N GLN A 83 7.75 14.60 8.03
CA GLN A 83 7.17 15.33 9.16
C GLN A 83 6.15 14.48 9.92
N CYS A 84 5.18 13.86 9.22
CA CYS A 84 4.15 13.04 9.86
C CYS A 84 4.74 11.80 10.56
N LEU A 85 5.66 11.09 9.91
CA LEU A 85 6.31 9.92 10.50
C LEU A 85 7.18 10.30 11.71
N HIS A 86 7.87 11.44 11.67
CA HIS A 86 8.62 11.95 12.81
C HIS A 86 7.69 12.30 13.98
N GLN A 87 6.60 13.02 13.74
CA GLN A 87 5.59 13.33 14.77
C GLN A 87 5.02 12.05 15.40
N LEU A 88 4.70 11.03 14.57
CA LEU A 88 4.22 9.73 15.07
C LEU A 88 5.25 9.01 15.92
N SER A 89 6.53 9.10 15.59
CA SER A 89 7.60 8.47 16.39
C SER A 89 7.80 9.17 17.74
N GLU A 90 7.71 10.50 17.79
CA GLU A 90 7.96 11.31 18.99
C GLU A 90 6.74 11.36 19.92
N THR A 91 5.55 11.58 19.35
CA THR A 91 4.35 11.89 20.13
C THR A 91 3.26 10.83 20.05
N GLY A 92 3.37 9.90 19.10
CA GLY A 92 2.31 8.96 18.75
C GLY A 92 1.12 9.58 18.02
N LYS A 93 1.18 10.87 17.66
CA LYS A 93 0.07 11.61 17.05
C LYS A 93 0.53 12.42 15.85
N THR A 94 -0.36 12.57 14.86
CA THR A 94 -0.18 13.48 13.71
C THR A 94 -1.52 13.73 13.04
N GLU A 95 -1.52 14.65 12.06
CA GLU A 95 -2.63 14.89 11.14
C GLU A 95 -2.20 14.45 9.73
N LEU A 96 -2.93 13.51 9.14
CA LEU A 96 -2.67 13.03 7.79
C LEU A 96 -3.41 13.88 6.76
N PRO A 97 -2.81 14.17 5.61
CA PRO A 97 -3.53 14.73 4.49
C PRO A 97 -4.55 13.72 3.95
N ILE A 98 -5.55 14.21 3.24
CA ILE A 98 -6.53 13.40 2.51
C ILE A 98 -6.38 13.71 1.03
N TYR A 99 -6.24 12.67 0.19
CA TYR A 99 -6.15 12.82 -1.26
C TYR A 99 -7.44 12.35 -1.93
N ASP A 100 -8.04 13.21 -2.73
CA ASP A 100 -9.21 12.88 -3.52
C ASP A 100 -8.79 12.42 -4.93
N PHE A 101 -8.98 11.14 -5.20
CA PHE A 101 -8.65 10.54 -6.49
C PHE A 101 -9.59 10.95 -7.63
N ALA A 102 -10.79 11.42 -7.32
CA ALA A 102 -11.75 11.87 -8.35
C ALA A 102 -11.34 13.22 -8.93
N THR A 103 -10.87 14.13 -8.07
CA THR A 103 -10.37 15.46 -8.45
C THR A 103 -8.88 15.50 -8.72
N GLU A 104 -8.14 14.43 -8.38
CA GLU A 104 -6.67 14.32 -8.40
C GLU A 104 -5.99 15.46 -7.61
N GLN A 105 -6.57 15.83 -6.46
CA GLN A 105 -6.09 16.92 -5.61
C GLN A 105 -6.11 16.51 -4.13
N ARG A 106 -5.30 17.23 -3.33
CA ARG A 106 -5.34 17.12 -1.88
C ARG A 106 -6.54 17.91 -1.33
N ALA A 107 -7.33 17.29 -0.47
CA ALA A 107 -8.41 17.96 0.24
C ALA A 107 -7.87 18.98 1.27
N ALA A 108 -8.69 19.98 1.61
CA ALA A 108 -8.36 20.91 2.70
C ALA A 108 -8.49 20.26 4.08
N ALA A 109 -9.28 19.20 4.20
CA ALA A 109 -9.45 18.44 5.43
C ALA A 109 -8.23 17.56 5.72
N VAL A 110 -8.00 17.30 7.01
CA VAL A 110 -6.97 16.37 7.52
C VAL A 110 -7.62 15.31 8.40
N GLU A 111 -6.97 14.17 8.52
CA GLU A 111 -7.39 13.06 9.38
C GLU A 111 -6.44 12.95 10.59
N PRO A 112 -6.92 13.17 11.83
CA PRO A 112 -6.10 13.02 13.02
C PRO A 112 -5.84 11.54 13.30
N ILE A 113 -4.60 11.19 13.61
CA ILE A 113 -4.18 9.85 14.06
C ILE A 113 -3.59 9.93 15.46
N ASP A 114 -3.96 8.96 16.30
CA ASP A 114 -3.38 8.71 17.63
C ASP A 114 -3.05 7.22 17.76
N LEU A 115 -1.77 6.87 17.81
CA LEU A 115 -1.30 5.49 17.92
C LEU A 115 -1.55 4.88 19.30
N GLN A 116 -1.79 5.68 20.34
CA GLN A 116 -1.97 5.20 21.72
C GLN A 116 -0.86 4.25 22.20
N GLY A 117 0.38 4.50 21.77
CA GLY A 117 1.53 3.63 22.04
C GLY A 117 1.58 2.35 21.21
N GLY A 118 0.69 2.19 20.24
CA GLY A 118 0.57 1.03 19.38
C GLY A 118 1.44 1.05 18.12
N VAL A 119 1.02 0.32 17.11
CA VAL A 119 1.75 0.07 15.86
C VAL A 119 1.23 0.98 14.74
N CYS A 120 2.15 1.63 14.03
CA CYS A 120 1.89 2.33 12.78
C CYS A 120 2.12 1.39 11.59
N ILE A 121 1.12 1.20 10.74
CA ILE A 121 1.23 0.41 9.50
C ILE A 121 1.22 1.38 8.33
N VAL A 122 2.40 1.67 7.77
CA VAL A 122 2.55 2.52 6.59
C VAL A 122 2.41 1.66 5.34
N GLU A 123 1.40 1.92 4.52
CA GLU A 123 1.19 1.16 3.28
C GLU A 123 1.29 2.05 2.04
N GLY A 124 1.86 1.51 0.98
CA GLY A 124 1.96 2.18 -0.32
C GLY A 124 2.99 1.53 -1.22
N ILE A 125 2.97 1.88 -2.50
CA ILE A 125 3.92 1.30 -3.47
C ILE A 125 5.38 1.62 -3.13
N HIS A 126 5.63 2.73 -2.45
CA HIS A 126 6.97 3.20 -2.05
C HIS A 126 7.31 2.91 -0.58
N ALA A 127 6.49 2.19 0.17
CA ALA A 127 6.71 2.01 1.60
C ALA A 127 8.06 1.37 1.97
N LEU A 128 8.67 0.57 1.08
CA LEU A 128 10.02 0.01 1.29
C LEU A 128 11.13 0.80 0.58
N ASN A 129 10.84 1.97 0.02
CA ASN A 129 11.87 2.82 -0.54
C ASN A 129 12.82 3.31 0.57
N PRO A 130 14.16 3.28 0.38
CA PRO A 130 15.14 3.74 1.37
C PRO A 130 14.93 5.18 1.85
N GLU A 131 14.38 6.07 1.01
CA GLU A 131 14.00 7.44 1.39
C GLU A 131 12.96 7.49 2.52
N LEU A 132 12.16 6.44 2.68
CA LEU A 132 11.16 6.31 3.74
C LEU A 132 11.62 5.39 4.86
N THR A 133 12.17 4.22 4.53
CA THR A 133 12.64 3.27 5.56
C THR A 133 13.83 3.80 6.34
N GLY A 134 14.68 4.63 5.74
CA GLY A 134 15.80 5.29 6.41
C GLY A 134 15.41 6.34 7.45
N LEU A 135 14.13 6.67 7.58
CA LEU A 135 13.61 7.59 8.61
C LEU A 135 13.40 6.91 9.97
N VAL A 136 13.43 5.58 10.00
CA VAL A 136 13.12 4.76 11.16
C VAL A 136 14.30 3.82 11.42
N PRO A 137 14.76 3.67 12.68
CA PRO A 137 15.77 2.69 13.02
C PRO A 137 15.37 1.28 12.58
N ASP A 138 16.33 0.49 12.07
CA ASP A 138 16.08 -0.83 11.49
C ASP A 138 15.49 -1.83 12.49
N ASP A 139 15.81 -1.69 13.77
CA ASP A 139 15.27 -2.51 14.85
C ASP A 139 13.80 -2.19 15.18
N GLN A 140 13.30 -1.03 14.76
CA GLN A 140 11.92 -0.57 14.98
C GLN A 140 11.00 -0.79 13.76
N ILE A 141 11.53 -1.26 12.65
CA ILE A 141 10.78 -1.44 11.41
C ILE A 141 10.59 -2.91 11.06
N TYR A 142 9.40 -3.27 10.56
CA TYR A 142 9.11 -4.57 9.96
C TYR A 142 8.64 -4.39 8.51
N ARG A 143 9.34 -4.99 7.58
CA ARG A 143 9.15 -4.81 6.14
C ARG A 143 8.34 -5.94 5.55
N ILE A 144 7.22 -5.61 4.92
CA ILE A 144 6.33 -6.57 4.27
C ILE A 144 6.21 -6.24 2.78
N TYR A 145 6.41 -7.24 1.93
CA TYR A 145 6.10 -7.14 0.52
C TYR A 145 4.87 -8.00 0.18
N ALA A 146 3.77 -7.35 -0.20
CA ALA A 146 2.52 -8.00 -0.58
C ALA A 146 2.47 -8.22 -2.10
N GLY A 147 2.22 -9.44 -2.52
CA GLY A 147 2.12 -9.78 -3.94
C GLY A 147 1.38 -11.09 -4.19
N LEU A 148 0.80 -11.23 -5.37
CA LEU A 148 0.20 -12.47 -5.81
C LEU A 148 1.31 -13.45 -6.20
N ARG A 149 1.19 -14.70 -5.78
CA ARG A 149 2.12 -15.78 -6.09
C ARG A 149 1.48 -16.90 -6.90
N GLU A 150 0.16 -17.06 -6.81
CA GLU A 150 -0.56 -18.09 -7.51
C GLU A 150 -1.02 -17.61 -8.89
N GLU A 151 -0.93 -18.51 -9.85
CA GLU A 151 -1.38 -18.35 -11.22
C GLU A 151 -2.47 -19.38 -11.51
N TYR A 152 -3.40 -19.06 -12.38
CA TYR A 152 -4.43 -20.01 -12.77
C TYR A 152 -3.94 -20.86 -13.94
N CYS A 153 -3.95 -22.19 -13.74
CA CYS A 153 -3.56 -23.17 -14.75
C CYS A 153 -4.73 -24.10 -15.07
N ILE A 154 -4.86 -24.50 -16.35
CA ILE A 154 -5.74 -25.58 -16.82
C ILE A 154 -4.84 -26.62 -17.48
N ASP A 155 -4.93 -27.87 -17.04
CA ASP A 155 -4.11 -29.00 -17.56
C ASP A 155 -2.60 -28.68 -17.57
N GLY A 156 -2.11 -28.00 -16.51
CA GLY A 156 -0.70 -27.60 -16.37
C GLY A 156 -0.27 -26.44 -17.27
N ARG A 157 -1.18 -25.84 -18.04
CA ARG A 157 -0.92 -24.66 -18.85
C ARG A 157 -1.42 -23.41 -18.13
N ARG A 158 -0.57 -22.39 -18.01
CA ARG A 158 -0.94 -21.08 -17.47
C ARG A 158 -1.99 -20.44 -18.38
N VAL A 159 -3.16 -20.11 -17.82
CA VAL A 159 -4.26 -19.41 -18.50
C VAL A 159 -4.37 -17.97 -18.07
N ILE A 160 -4.14 -17.67 -16.77
CA ILE A 160 -4.19 -16.34 -16.22
C ILE A 160 -2.96 -16.15 -15.32
N ASN A 161 -2.15 -15.16 -15.61
CA ASN A 161 -0.99 -14.83 -14.80
C ASN A 161 -1.34 -13.82 -13.68
N THR A 162 -0.41 -13.58 -12.77
CA THR A 162 -0.63 -12.65 -11.64
C THR A 162 -0.85 -11.20 -12.08
N GLN A 163 -0.31 -10.79 -13.23
CA GLN A 163 -0.51 -9.43 -13.77
C GLN A 163 -1.94 -9.26 -14.30
N ASP A 164 -2.50 -10.27 -14.96
CA ASP A 164 -3.88 -10.25 -15.46
C ASP A 164 -4.87 -10.16 -14.29
N ILE A 165 -4.64 -10.93 -13.22
CA ILE A 165 -5.47 -10.86 -12.02
C ILE A 165 -5.42 -9.46 -11.40
N ARG A 166 -4.23 -8.86 -11.31
CA ARG A 166 -4.08 -7.50 -10.78
C ARG A 166 -4.71 -6.45 -11.70
N LEU A 167 -4.63 -6.62 -13.00
CA LEU A 167 -5.31 -5.76 -13.96
C LEU A 167 -6.84 -5.79 -13.76
N CYS A 168 -7.42 -6.98 -13.62
CA CYS A 168 -8.85 -7.12 -13.29
C CYS A 168 -9.20 -6.42 -11.98
N ARG A 169 -8.44 -6.68 -10.90
CA ARG A 169 -8.63 -6.03 -9.59
C ARG A 169 -8.53 -4.51 -9.69
N ARG A 170 -7.53 -3.99 -10.42
CA ARG A 170 -7.34 -2.54 -10.62
C ARG A 170 -8.50 -1.93 -11.40
N THR A 171 -8.94 -2.58 -12.47
CA THR A 171 -10.05 -2.10 -13.30
C THR A 171 -11.33 -1.98 -12.48
N LEU A 172 -11.65 -3.00 -11.69
CA LEU A 172 -12.83 -2.98 -10.82
C LEU A 172 -12.74 -1.88 -9.76
N ARG A 173 -11.61 -1.78 -9.05
CA ARG A 173 -11.39 -0.75 -8.05
C ARG A 173 -11.44 0.66 -8.64
N ASP A 174 -10.75 0.90 -9.76
CA ASP A 174 -10.66 2.22 -10.39
C ASP A 174 -12.03 2.67 -10.90
N ALA A 175 -12.86 1.75 -11.40
CA ALA A 175 -14.25 2.04 -11.78
C ALA A 175 -15.15 2.35 -10.58
N ALA A 176 -15.04 1.56 -9.50
CA ALA A 176 -15.91 1.69 -8.33
C ALA A 176 -15.52 2.86 -7.41
N ALA A 177 -14.22 3.14 -7.22
CA ALA A 177 -13.74 4.05 -6.18
C ALA A 177 -12.95 5.27 -6.70
N ARG A 178 -12.55 5.29 -7.98
CA ARG A 178 -11.71 6.36 -8.54
C ARG A 178 -12.32 7.06 -9.75
N GLY A 179 -13.55 6.72 -10.12
CA GLY A 179 -14.26 7.31 -11.25
C GLY A 179 -13.59 7.09 -12.61
N ARG A 180 -12.67 6.13 -12.73
CA ARG A 180 -11.92 5.86 -13.98
C ARG A 180 -12.59 4.79 -14.80
N SER A 181 -12.75 5.04 -16.11
CA SER A 181 -13.28 4.03 -17.03
C SER A 181 -12.30 2.84 -17.20
N PRO A 182 -12.80 1.64 -17.48
CA PRO A 182 -11.96 0.48 -17.79
C PRO A 182 -10.96 0.75 -18.92
N ALA A 183 -11.38 1.44 -19.98
CA ALA A 183 -10.51 1.80 -21.10
C ALA A 183 -9.33 2.68 -20.65
N LYS A 184 -9.55 3.62 -19.74
CA LYS A 184 -8.49 4.47 -19.17
C LYS A 184 -7.52 3.64 -18.32
N THR A 185 -8.02 2.72 -17.50
CA THR A 185 -7.15 1.82 -16.69
C THR A 185 -6.30 0.93 -17.59
N LEU A 186 -6.89 0.34 -18.64
CA LEU A 186 -6.17 -0.47 -19.62
C LEU A 186 -5.06 0.33 -20.34
N SER A 187 -5.36 1.54 -20.79
CA SER A 187 -4.38 2.38 -21.50
C SER A 187 -3.17 2.80 -20.64
N MET A 188 -3.28 2.71 -19.32
CA MET A 188 -2.21 3.03 -18.37
C MET A 188 -1.42 1.80 -17.91
N TRP A 189 -1.90 0.58 -18.19
CA TRP A 189 -1.41 -0.62 -17.54
C TRP A 189 0.06 -0.93 -17.80
N ASP A 190 0.51 -0.80 -19.05
CA ASP A 190 1.91 -1.04 -19.41
C ASP A 190 2.86 -0.10 -18.66
N ARG A 191 2.48 1.17 -18.48
CA ARG A 191 3.24 2.15 -17.70
C ARG A 191 3.30 1.79 -16.22
N VAL A 192 2.21 1.27 -15.68
CA VAL A 192 2.18 0.78 -14.30
C VAL A 192 3.16 -0.37 -14.12
N LEU A 193 3.19 -1.34 -15.04
CA LEU A 193 4.13 -2.46 -14.99
C LEU A 193 5.59 -2.01 -15.12
N ASP A 194 5.84 -1.01 -15.96
CA ASP A 194 7.17 -0.41 -16.11
C ASP A 194 7.60 0.34 -14.83
N GLY A 195 6.72 1.16 -14.26
CA GLY A 195 6.95 1.84 -12.98
C GLY A 195 7.19 0.86 -11.82
N GLU A 196 6.44 -0.24 -11.76
CA GLU A 196 6.67 -1.31 -10.79
C GLU A 196 8.08 -1.90 -10.91
N THR A 197 8.55 -2.09 -12.14
CA THR A 197 9.87 -2.64 -12.38
C THR A 197 10.97 -1.68 -11.95
N ARG A 198 10.78 -0.37 -12.20
CA ARG A 198 11.75 0.67 -11.82
C ARG A 198 11.76 0.95 -10.32
N TYR A 199 10.61 1.04 -9.68
CA TYR A 199 10.48 1.67 -8.37
C TYR A 199 10.05 0.74 -7.24
N ILE A 200 9.57 -0.49 -7.54
CA ILE A 200 8.93 -1.33 -6.52
C ILE A 200 9.57 -2.71 -6.40
N LYS A 201 9.77 -3.41 -7.53
CA LYS A 201 10.21 -4.81 -7.51
C LYS A 201 11.59 -5.01 -6.89
N GLY A 202 12.48 -4.03 -7.02
CA GLY A 202 13.83 -4.08 -6.44
C GLY A 202 13.83 -4.24 -4.92
N PHE A 203 12.81 -3.72 -4.23
CA PHE A 203 12.72 -3.78 -2.77
C PHE A 203 12.12 -5.08 -2.23
N LYS A 204 11.70 -6.01 -3.09
CA LYS A 204 11.19 -7.31 -2.66
C LYS A 204 12.22 -8.11 -1.84
N THR A 205 13.49 -7.96 -2.16
CA THR A 205 14.60 -8.65 -1.48
C THR A 205 14.95 -8.06 -0.11
N THR A 206 14.50 -6.84 0.18
CA THR A 206 14.71 -6.17 1.47
C THR A 206 13.58 -6.43 2.47
N ALA A 207 12.53 -7.14 2.06
CA ALA A 207 11.39 -7.43 2.91
C ALA A 207 11.72 -8.56 3.91
N ASP A 208 11.32 -8.35 5.18
CA ASP A 208 11.38 -9.36 6.23
C ASP A 208 10.34 -10.47 6.01
N PHE A 209 9.21 -10.12 5.37
CA PHE A 209 8.12 -11.05 5.10
C PHE A 209 7.51 -10.83 3.70
N LEU A 210 7.27 -11.94 2.98
CA LEU A 210 6.60 -11.93 1.69
C LEU A 210 5.18 -12.46 1.86
N LEU A 211 4.22 -11.53 1.82
CA LEU A 211 2.80 -11.83 1.98
C LEU A 211 2.18 -12.24 0.63
N ASP A 212 1.66 -13.46 0.56
CA ASP A 212 0.87 -13.90 -0.59
C ASP A 212 -0.57 -13.39 -0.48
N THR A 213 -1.00 -12.67 -1.51
CA THR A 213 -2.32 -12.06 -1.60
C THR A 213 -3.17 -12.66 -2.73
N SER A 214 -2.86 -13.89 -3.15
CA SER A 214 -3.55 -14.59 -4.24
C SER A 214 -5.00 -14.97 -3.89
N PHE A 215 -5.34 -15.08 -2.62
CA PHE A 215 -6.63 -15.57 -2.15
C PHE A 215 -7.80 -14.68 -2.56
N THR A 216 -8.87 -15.30 -3.02
CA THR A 216 -10.09 -14.64 -3.51
C THR A 216 -10.82 -13.79 -2.46
N TYR A 217 -10.70 -14.11 -1.17
CA TYR A 217 -11.31 -13.32 -0.10
C TYR A 217 -10.73 -11.91 0.05
N ALA A 218 -9.49 -11.67 -0.41
CA ALA A 218 -8.91 -10.34 -0.44
C ALA A 218 -9.65 -9.38 -1.38
N VAL A 219 -10.36 -9.91 -2.39
CA VAL A 219 -11.20 -9.14 -3.33
C VAL A 219 -12.61 -8.96 -2.78
N SER A 220 -13.15 -9.97 -2.10
CA SER A 220 -14.52 -9.95 -1.56
C SER A 220 -14.71 -8.90 -0.46
N TYR A 221 -13.67 -8.62 0.34
CA TYR A 221 -13.77 -7.66 1.46
C TYR A 221 -13.97 -6.21 1.00
N THR A 222 -13.43 -5.83 -0.16
CA THR A 222 -13.63 -4.50 -0.73
C THR A 222 -15.05 -4.31 -1.28
N HIS A 223 -15.68 -5.36 -1.79
CA HIS A 223 -17.06 -5.31 -2.28
C HIS A 223 -18.10 -5.32 -1.17
N LEU A 224 -17.87 -6.05 -0.07
CA LEU A 224 -18.80 -6.09 1.06
C LEU A 224 -18.90 -4.74 1.80
N ARG A 225 -17.78 -3.99 1.91
CA ARG A 225 -17.81 -2.65 2.53
C ARG A 225 -18.50 -1.59 1.69
N ALA A 226 -18.45 -1.69 0.36
CA ALA A 226 -19.19 -0.77 -0.50
C ALA A 226 -20.71 -0.90 -0.34
N HIS A 227 -21.21 -2.09 -0.01
CA HIS A 227 -22.63 -2.31 0.27
C HIS A 227 -23.05 -1.99 1.72
N GLU A 228 -22.14 -2.04 2.69
CA GLU A 228 -22.46 -1.69 4.10
C GLU A 228 -22.56 -0.17 4.33
N THR A 229 -21.90 0.65 3.51
CA THR A 229 -21.98 2.11 3.61
C THR A 229 -23.21 2.72 2.93
N GLU A 230 -23.97 1.95 2.15
CA GLU A 230 -25.24 2.40 1.55
C GLU A 230 -26.49 2.06 2.42
N LEU A 231 -26.33 1.41 3.58
CA LEU A 231 -27.42 0.98 4.45
C LEU A 231 -27.50 1.71 5.79
N HIS A 232 -26.84 2.87 5.93
CA HIS A 232 -27.01 3.75 7.11
C HIS A 232 -27.24 5.19 6.73
#